data_326623625b039e1d3f417ffd573748f2
#
_entry.id   326623625b039e1d3f417ffd573748f2
#
_cell.length_a   1.000
_cell.length_b   1.000
_cell.length_c   1.000
_cell.angle_alpha   90.00
_cell.angle_beta   90.00
_cell.angle_gamma   90.00
#
_symmetry.space_group_name_H-M   'P 1'
#
loop_
_entity.id
_entity.type
_entity.pdbx_description
1 polymer ?
#
loop_
_entity_poly.entity_id
_entity_poly.type
_entity_poly.pdbx_seq_one_letter_code
_entity_poly.pdbx_strand_id
1 'polypeptide(L)'
;MKPLKFLFAALAVIIVTDTARAEDGTWPRTVKHAAGELTIEKKPLRIVSTTPSLTGILLAIEAPVIATAATTPSILTDDKGFFSQWAEVADERGVKTLYSNLNFDIEAVIGAEPDLLIASATGADSVLQHYAELTAQGVPTLVVDYSNQSWQEIAIELGKALGLEKEAAASIARFDAYAAEAAKTIKPPAGPVSIVAYDIGSTYSVGRPESPQGQLLQALGLKVAGLPEELRPQITRRSDFEFISRENLPAAVQTESVFLLRGTEKDVAAFLADPVLANRAAVKNRQVYPLGPSSFRIDYYSGRQMIDAVAQALKAP
;
A
#
# COMPACT_ATOMS: atom_id res chain seq x y z
N MET A 1 -57.21 54.59 35.09
CA MET A 1 -56.33 54.22 34.00
C MET A 1 -55.38 53.14 34.53
N LYS A 2 -55.56 51.87 34.13
CA LYS A 2 -54.72 50.73 34.56
C LYS A 2 -53.70 50.43 33.44
N PRO A 3 -52.40 50.21 33.75
CA PRO A 3 -51.46 49.83 32.72
C PRO A 3 -51.52 48.34 32.45
N LEU A 4 -51.59 47.99 31.16
CA LEU A 4 -51.61 46.70 30.63
C LEU A 4 -50.15 46.11 30.62
N LYS A 5 -49.91 45.04 31.36
CA LYS A 5 -48.63 44.36 31.38
C LYS A 5 -48.58 43.36 30.21
N PHE A 6 -47.71 43.62 29.21
CA PHE A 6 -47.36 42.64 28.15
C PHE A 6 -46.37 41.60 28.71
N LEU A 7 -46.82 40.38 28.71
CA LEU A 7 -45.98 39.23 29.04
C LEU A 7 -45.32 38.72 27.76
N PHE A 8 -44.02 38.90 27.58
CA PHE A 8 -43.24 38.29 26.50
C PHE A 8 -42.88 36.89 26.92
N ALA A 9 -43.48 35.86 26.27
CA ALA A 9 -43.05 34.49 26.36
C ALA A 9 -41.91 34.27 25.39
N ALA A 10 -40.69 34.08 25.90
CA ALA A 10 -39.53 33.69 25.12
C ALA A 10 -39.61 32.18 24.80
N LEU A 11 -39.87 31.85 23.53
CA LEU A 11 -39.82 30.48 23.01
C LEU A 11 -38.34 30.10 22.81
N ALA A 12 -37.76 29.34 23.73
CA ALA A 12 -36.44 28.76 23.54
C ALA A 12 -36.52 27.61 22.54
N VAL A 13 -36.06 27.84 21.32
CA VAL A 13 -35.84 26.78 20.30
C VAL A 13 -34.58 26.04 20.71
N ILE A 14 -34.74 24.83 21.25
CA ILE A 14 -33.65 23.90 21.47
C ILE A 14 -33.31 23.30 20.09
N ILE A 15 -32.25 23.80 19.45
CA ILE A 15 -31.65 23.18 18.29
C ILE A 15 -30.90 21.96 18.81
N VAL A 16 -31.53 20.81 18.71
CA VAL A 16 -30.83 19.52 18.86
C VAL A 16 -29.96 19.37 17.61
N THR A 17 -28.68 19.70 17.73
CA THR A 17 -27.68 19.30 16.73
C THR A 17 -27.50 17.81 16.88
N ASP A 18 -28.21 17.07 16.05
CA ASP A 18 -27.96 15.66 15.83
C ASP A 18 -26.55 15.54 15.23
N THR A 19 -25.55 15.40 16.09
CA THR A 19 -24.23 14.96 15.64
C THR A 19 -24.43 13.52 15.18
N ALA A 20 -24.57 13.34 13.88
CA ALA A 20 -24.55 12.05 13.24
C ALA A 20 -23.26 11.33 13.66
N ARG A 21 -23.33 10.63 14.79
CA ARG A 21 -22.36 9.67 15.21
C ARG A 21 -22.48 8.57 14.15
N ALA A 22 -21.46 8.39 13.33
CA ALA A 22 -21.37 7.22 12.47
C ALA A 22 -21.51 6.01 13.37
N GLU A 23 -22.70 5.41 13.40
CA GLU A 23 -22.95 4.18 14.16
C GLU A 23 -22.10 3.07 13.52
N ASP A 24 -21.05 2.65 14.24
CA ASP A 24 -20.38 1.38 13.98
C ASP A 24 -21.45 0.28 13.89
N GLY A 25 -21.68 -0.24 12.67
CA GLY A 25 -22.34 -1.53 12.58
C GLY A 25 -23.75 -1.61 12.02
N THR A 26 -24.26 -0.63 11.26
CA THR A 26 -25.52 -0.87 10.52
C THR A 26 -25.25 -1.75 9.30
N TRP A 27 -25.92 -2.89 9.24
CA TRP A 27 -26.00 -3.79 8.09
C TRP A 27 -27.44 -3.84 7.59
N PRO A 28 -27.69 -4.05 6.27
CA PRO A 28 -26.73 -4.30 5.21
C PRO A 28 -25.94 -3.06 4.80
N ARG A 29 -24.76 -3.27 4.17
CA ARG A 29 -23.94 -2.20 3.57
C ARG A 29 -23.86 -2.39 2.07
N THR A 30 -24.16 -1.33 1.31
CA THR A 30 -23.98 -1.31 -0.13
C THR A 30 -22.71 -0.56 -0.48
N VAL A 31 -21.79 -1.23 -1.17
CA VAL A 31 -20.48 -0.69 -1.57
C VAL A 31 -20.34 -0.70 -3.09
N LYS A 32 -19.87 0.43 -3.64
CA LYS A 32 -19.43 0.50 -5.03
C LYS A 32 -18.00 0.01 -5.12
N HIS A 33 -17.70 -0.78 -6.14
CA HIS A 33 -16.37 -1.34 -6.35
C HIS A 33 -16.04 -1.40 -7.85
N ALA A 34 -14.83 -1.80 -8.22
CA ALA A 34 -14.35 -1.74 -9.59
C ALA A 34 -15.16 -2.57 -10.62
N ALA A 35 -15.93 -3.56 -10.17
CA ALA A 35 -16.76 -4.39 -11.04
C ALA A 35 -18.28 -4.10 -10.91
N GLY A 36 -18.68 -3.09 -10.10
CA GLY A 36 -20.09 -2.74 -9.93
C GLY A 36 -20.47 -2.32 -8.52
N GLU A 37 -21.51 -2.91 -7.97
CA GLU A 37 -22.03 -2.64 -6.63
C GLU A 37 -22.34 -3.97 -5.92
N LEU A 38 -22.00 -4.05 -4.64
CA LEU A 38 -22.24 -5.22 -3.79
C LEU A 38 -22.97 -4.80 -2.52
N THR A 39 -24.06 -5.49 -2.19
CA THR A 39 -24.70 -5.39 -0.89
C THR A 39 -24.18 -6.52 0.02
N ILE A 40 -23.56 -6.14 1.13
CA ILE A 40 -23.05 -7.04 2.16
C ILE A 40 -24.08 -7.07 3.29
N GLU A 41 -24.78 -8.20 3.45
CA GLU A 41 -25.96 -8.30 4.33
C GLU A 41 -25.62 -8.25 5.83
N LYS A 42 -24.43 -8.73 6.21
CA LYS A 42 -23.94 -8.79 7.58
C LYS A 42 -22.44 -8.63 7.64
N LYS A 43 -21.88 -8.32 8.80
CA LYS A 43 -20.42 -8.23 9.03
C LYS A 43 -19.75 -9.54 8.60
N PRO A 44 -18.81 -9.51 7.64
CA PRO A 44 -18.10 -10.70 7.20
C PRO A 44 -17.23 -11.27 8.33
N LEU A 45 -17.24 -12.58 8.52
CA LEU A 45 -16.43 -13.31 9.48
C LEU A 45 -15.46 -14.29 8.82
N ARG A 46 -15.62 -14.53 7.51
CA ARG A 46 -14.81 -15.44 6.70
C ARG A 46 -14.39 -14.75 5.41
N ILE A 47 -13.32 -13.99 5.48
CA ILE A 47 -12.80 -13.27 4.32
C ILE A 47 -11.75 -14.14 3.62
N VAL A 48 -11.91 -14.29 2.31
CA VAL A 48 -10.91 -14.90 1.45
C VAL A 48 -10.34 -13.83 0.51
N SER A 49 -9.03 -13.82 0.30
CA SER A 49 -8.38 -12.88 -0.61
C SER A 49 -7.77 -13.63 -1.81
N THR A 50 -8.12 -13.23 -3.02
CA THR A 50 -7.44 -13.71 -4.24
C THR A 50 -6.22 -12.88 -4.58
N THR A 51 -5.96 -11.81 -3.81
CA THR A 51 -4.93 -10.82 -4.11
C THR A 51 -3.96 -10.63 -2.95
N PRO A 52 -2.77 -11.26 -2.99
CA PRO A 52 -1.71 -11.05 -1.99
C PRO A 52 -1.34 -9.58 -1.80
N SER A 53 -1.52 -8.75 -2.83
CA SER A 53 -1.27 -7.31 -2.79
C SER A 53 -2.16 -6.56 -1.79
N LEU A 54 -3.34 -7.09 -1.46
CA LEU A 54 -4.26 -6.49 -0.48
C LEU A 54 -4.26 -7.24 0.86
N THR A 55 -3.74 -8.47 0.90
CA THR A 55 -3.79 -9.31 2.10
C THR A 55 -3.08 -8.65 3.28
N GLY A 56 -1.92 -8.01 3.07
CA GLY A 56 -1.23 -7.26 4.13
C GLY A 56 -2.08 -6.12 4.71
N ILE A 57 -2.85 -5.41 3.87
CA ILE A 57 -3.76 -4.34 4.32
C ILE A 57 -4.92 -4.92 5.12
N LEU A 58 -5.53 -6.02 4.65
CA LEU A 58 -6.59 -6.72 5.38
C LEU A 58 -6.12 -7.19 6.76
N LEU A 59 -4.91 -7.76 6.83
CA LEU A 59 -4.31 -8.15 8.10
C LEU A 59 -4.04 -6.95 9.02
N ALA A 60 -3.58 -5.84 8.47
CA ALA A 60 -3.28 -4.63 9.24
C ALA A 60 -4.53 -4.01 9.88
N ILE A 61 -5.69 -4.08 9.21
CA ILE A 61 -6.98 -3.62 9.74
C ILE A 61 -7.74 -4.72 10.51
N GLU A 62 -7.06 -5.81 10.86
CA GLU A 62 -7.62 -6.90 11.67
C GLU A 62 -8.80 -7.64 11.03
N ALA A 63 -8.89 -7.61 9.69
CA ALA A 63 -9.94 -8.34 8.96
C ALA A 63 -9.81 -9.86 9.20
N PRO A 64 -10.94 -10.60 9.34
CA PRO A 64 -10.95 -12.04 9.60
C PRO A 64 -10.62 -12.84 8.32
N VAL A 65 -9.40 -12.68 7.83
CA VAL A 65 -8.89 -13.41 6.66
C VAL A 65 -8.63 -14.86 7.03
N ILE A 66 -9.29 -15.79 6.34
CA ILE A 66 -9.14 -17.23 6.57
C ILE A 66 -8.22 -17.90 5.54
N ALA A 67 -8.16 -17.35 4.32
CA ALA A 67 -7.29 -17.85 3.26
C ALA A 67 -6.89 -16.72 2.30
N THR A 68 -5.73 -16.86 1.67
CA THR A 68 -5.26 -15.94 0.63
C THR A 68 -4.55 -16.70 -0.49
N ALA A 69 -4.66 -16.19 -1.73
CA ALA A 69 -3.81 -16.66 -2.82
C ALA A 69 -2.33 -16.44 -2.48
N ALA A 70 -1.48 -17.30 -3.01
CA ALA A 70 -0.04 -17.23 -2.87
C ALA A 70 0.63 -17.00 -4.23
N THR A 71 1.72 -16.22 -4.23
CA THR A 71 2.56 -16.05 -5.42
C THR A 71 3.53 -17.22 -5.56
N THR A 72 4.32 -17.24 -6.62
CA THR A 72 5.44 -18.18 -6.72
C THR A 72 6.50 -17.81 -5.66
N PRO A 73 6.99 -18.80 -4.89
CA PRO A 73 8.06 -18.59 -3.93
C PRO A 73 9.27 -17.89 -4.54
N SER A 74 9.79 -16.87 -3.87
CA SER A 74 10.88 -16.02 -4.35
C SER A 74 11.56 -15.29 -3.19
N ILE A 75 12.51 -14.42 -3.48
CA ILE A 75 13.14 -13.55 -2.46
C ILE A 75 12.16 -12.56 -1.80
N LEU A 76 10.94 -12.44 -2.34
CA LEU A 76 9.90 -11.54 -1.81
C LEU A 76 8.90 -12.27 -0.90
N THR A 77 9.02 -13.57 -0.78
CA THR A 77 8.00 -14.43 -0.15
C THR A 77 8.62 -15.42 0.82
N ASP A 78 7.77 -16.03 1.63
CA ASP A 78 8.08 -17.29 2.31
C ASP A 78 7.97 -18.50 1.34
N ASP A 79 8.18 -19.69 1.88
CA ASP A 79 8.13 -20.95 1.12
C ASP A 79 6.71 -21.30 0.61
N LYS A 80 5.66 -20.70 1.17
CA LYS A 80 4.27 -20.85 0.73
C LYS A 80 3.90 -19.89 -0.41
N GLY A 81 4.71 -18.86 -0.65
CA GLY A 81 4.44 -17.79 -1.58
C GLY A 81 3.67 -16.61 -0.97
N PHE A 82 3.61 -16.50 0.35
CA PHE A 82 3.12 -15.31 1.04
C PHE A 82 4.20 -14.23 1.07
N PHE A 83 3.85 -12.99 0.83
CA PHE A 83 4.84 -11.91 0.90
C PHE A 83 5.45 -11.83 2.29
N SER A 84 6.79 -11.83 2.34
CA SER A 84 7.59 -11.95 3.58
C SER A 84 7.25 -10.88 4.63
N GLN A 85 6.79 -9.70 4.21
CA GLN A 85 6.47 -8.62 5.14
C GLN A 85 5.27 -8.92 6.05
N TRP A 86 4.33 -9.77 5.63
CA TRP A 86 3.15 -10.12 6.40
C TRP A 86 2.96 -11.64 6.63
N ALA A 87 3.85 -12.48 6.08
CA ALA A 87 3.73 -13.94 6.17
C ALA A 87 3.62 -14.45 7.61
N GLU A 88 4.46 -13.94 8.51
CA GLU A 88 4.44 -14.32 9.93
C GLU A 88 3.08 -14.01 10.59
N VAL A 89 2.54 -12.82 10.36
CA VAL A 89 1.22 -12.43 10.89
C VAL A 89 0.10 -13.30 10.30
N ALA A 90 0.21 -13.68 9.03
CA ALA A 90 -0.75 -14.59 8.40
C ALA A 90 -0.70 -15.97 9.06
N ASP A 91 0.50 -16.47 9.38
CA ASP A 91 0.68 -17.76 10.09
C ASP A 91 0.13 -17.72 11.51
N GLU A 92 0.44 -16.68 12.27
CA GLU A 92 -0.08 -16.48 13.62
C GLU A 92 -1.61 -16.46 13.66
N ARG A 93 -2.24 -15.93 12.59
CA ARG A 93 -3.70 -15.89 12.46
C ARG A 93 -4.29 -17.13 11.78
N GLY A 94 -3.46 -18.11 11.41
CA GLY A 94 -3.90 -19.36 10.79
C GLY A 94 -4.44 -19.21 9.37
N VAL A 95 -4.04 -18.16 8.64
CA VAL A 95 -4.43 -17.94 7.25
C VAL A 95 -3.91 -19.08 6.37
N LYS A 96 -4.79 -19.67 5.57
CA LYS A 96 -4.44 -20.79 4.68
C LYS A 96 -4.03 -20.29 3.30
N THR A 97 -3.21 -21.05 2.61
CA THR A 97 -3.02 -20.86 1.17
C THR A 97 -4.28 -21.29 0.43
N LEU A 98 -4.87 -20.35 -0.32
CA LEU A 98 -6.06 -20.63 -1.13
C LEU A 98 -5.68 -21.40 -2.41
N TYR A 99 -4.75 -20.88 -3.15
CA TYR A 99 -4.08 -21.52 -4.30
C TYR A 99 -2.69 -20.90 -4.49
N SER A 100 -1.79 -21.62 -5.18
CA SER A 100 -0.39 -21.23 -5.35
C SER A 100 -0.12 -20.60 -6.72
N ASN A 101 0.99 -19.88 -6.81
CA ASN A 101 1.52 -19.33 -8.06
C ASN A 101 0.57 -18.37 -8.80
N LEU A 102 -0.40 -17.77 -8.09
CA LEU A 102 -1.50 -16.96 -8.66
C LEU A 102 -2.30 -17.71 -9.74
N ASN A 103 -2.28 -19.03 -9.73
CA ASN A 103 -3.11 -19.86 -10.61
C ASN A 103 -4.52 -19.88 -10.05
N PHE A 104 -5.37 -18.98 -10.54
CA PHE A 104 -6.74 -18.84 -10.04
C PHE A 104 -7.48 -20.18 -10.09
N ASP A 105 -8.07 -20.54 -8.96
CA ASP A 105 -8.81 -21.78 -8.75
C ASP A 105 -10.16 -21.45 -8.11
N ILE A 106 -11.23 -21.49 -8.93
CA ILE A 106 -12.58 -21.16 -8.47
C ILE A 106 -13.13 -22.20 -7.49
N GLU A 107 -12.73 -23.48 -7.65
CA GLU A 107 -13.17 -24.57 -6.77
C GLU A 107 -12.58 -24.36 -5.38
N ALA A 108 -11.31 -23.92 -5.30
CA ALA A 108 -10.68 -23.57 -4.03
C ALA A 108 -11.40 -22.37 -3.36
N VAL A 109 -11.83 -21.38 -4.14
CA VAL A 109 -12.59 -20.23 -3.61
C VAL A 109 -13.94 -20.71 -3.04
N ILE A 110 -14.70 -21.49 -3.82
CA ILE A 110 -16.00 -22.01 -3.39
C ILE A 110 -15.85 -22.92 -2.17
N GLY A 111 -14.84 -23.82 -2.19
CA GLY A 111 -14.56 -24.74 -1.10
C GLY A 111 -14.12 -24.06 0.20
N ALA A 112 -13.60 -22.85 0.14
CA ALA A 112 -13.28 -22.05 1.31
C ALA A 112 -14.54 -21.43 1.98
N GLU A 113 -15.69 -21.44 1.33
CA GLU A 113 -16.97 -20.90 1.82
C GLU A 113 -16.83 -19.47 2.39
N PRO A 114 -16.37 -18.48 1.59
CA PRO A 114 -16.22 -17.12 2.09
C PRO A 114 -17.55 -16.43 2.31
N ASP A 115 -17.65 -15.63 3.39
CA ASP A 115 -18.72 -14.64 3.52
C ASP A 115 -18.50 -13.47 2.56
N LEU A 116 -17.23 -13.19 2.24
CA LEU A 116 -16.81 -12.17 1.31
C LEU A 116 -15.46 -12.54 0.68
N LEU A 117 -15.39 -12.45 -0.64
CA LEU A 117 -14.16 -12.54 -1.41
C LEU A 117 -13.63 -11.14 -1.69
N ILE A 118 -12.36 -10.90 -1.37
CA ILE A 118 -11.63 -9.70 -1.78
C ILE A 118 -10.79 -10.03 -3.01
N ALA A 119 -11.04 -9.33 -4.09
CA ALA A 119 -10.39 -9.49 -5.37
C ALA A 119 -9.82 -8.16 -5.87
N SER A 120 -8.95 -8.20 -6.86
CA SER A 120 -8.38 -6.99 -7.47
C SER A 120 -8.80 -6.84 -8.93
N ALA A 121 -9.00 -5.59 -9.34
CA ALA A 121 -9.16 -5.21 -10.74
C ALA A 121 -7.81 -5.06 -11.46
N THR A 122 -6.69 -4.94 -10.73
CA THR A 122 -5.37 -4.56 -11.25
C THR A 122 -4.28 -5.49 -10.73
N GLY A 123 -3.11 -5.46 -11.40
CA GLY A 123 -1.94 -6.25 -11.03
C GLY A 123 -1.96 -7.68 -11.58
N ALA A 124 -0.88 -8.41 -11.30
CA ALA A 124 -0.73 -9.79 -11.72
C ALA A 124 -1.64 -10.76 -10.95
N ASP A 125 -2.16 -10.31 -9.81
CA ASP A 125 -3.08 -11.02 -8.93
C ASP A 125 -4.56 -10.65 -9.17
N SER A 126 -4.86 -9.96 -10.29
CA SER A 126 -6.22 -9.63 -10.68
C SER A 126 -6.97 -10.87 -11.14
N VAL A 127 -8.19 -11.01 -10.63
CA VAL A 127 -9.15 -12.04 -11.08
C VAL A 127 -10.43 -11.42 -11.64
N LEU A 128 -10.37 -10.15 -12.07
CA LEU A 128 -11.52 -9.41 -12.61
C LEU A 128 -12.22 -10.16 -13.75
N GLN A 129 -11.48 -10.87 -14.60
CA GLN A 129 -12.04 -11.68 -15.69
C GLN A 129 -12.95 -12.81 -15.20
N HIS A 130 -12.83 -13.24 -13.96
CA HIS A 130 -13.63 -14.29 -13.33
C HIS A 130 -14.80 -13.75 -12.50
N TYR A 131 -14.98 -12.42 -12.44
CA TYR A 131 -16.00 -11.80 -11.59
C TYR A 131 -17.43 -12.29 -11.93
N ALA A 132 -17.76 -12.39 -13.22
CA ALA A 132 -19.07 -12.87 -13.65
C ALA A 132 -19.32 -14.34 -13.25
N GLU A 133 -18.30 -15.18 -13.33
CA GLU A 133 -18.36 -16.58 -12.92
C GLU A 133 -18.52 -16.71 -11.39
N LEU A 134 -17.72 -15.99 -10.61
CA LEU A 134 -17.83 -15.94 -9.14
C LEU A 134 -19.23 -15.50 -8.69
N THR A 135 -19.77 -14.46 -9.35
CA THR A 135 -21.13 -13.97 -9.07
C THR A 135 -22.19 -15.01 -9.41
N ALA A 136 -22.05 -15.72 -10.54
CA ALA A 136 -22.98 -16.79 -10.94
C ALA A 136 -22.98 -17.96 -9.95
N GLN A 137 -21.85 -18.21 -9.28
CA GLN A 137 -21.71 -19.21 -8.20
C GLN A 137 -22.17 -18.69 -6.83
N GLY A 138 -22.68 -17.44 -6.77
CA GLY A 138 -23.17 -16.86 -5.52
C GLY A 138 -22.08 -16.44 -4.53
N VAL A 139 -20.84 -16.27 -4.97
CA VAL A 139 -19.72 -15.81 -4.13
C VAL A 139 -19.78 -14.28 -4.02
N PRO A 140 -20.08 -13.70 -2.83
CA PRO A 140 -20.03 -12.25 -2.65
C PRO A 140 -18.61 -11.74 -2.89
N THR A 141 -18.41 -10.91 -3.91
CA THR A 141 -17.07 -10.50 -4.35
C THR A 141 -16.95 -8.99 -4.40
N LEU A 142 -16.02 -8.44 -3.60
CA LEU A 142 -15.62 -7.04 -3.62
C LEU A 142 -14.33 -6.89 -4.44
N VAL A 143 -14.40 -6.16 -5.54
CA VAL A 143 -13.25 -5.96 -6.45
C VAL A 143 -12.64 -4.58 -6.22
N VAL A 144 -11.41 -4.54 -5.72
CA VAL A 144 -10.67 -3.31 -5.41
C VAL A 144 -9.74 -2.94 -6.57
N ASP A 145 -9.78 -1.69 -7.01
CA ASP A 145 -8.74 -1.13 -7.86
C ASP A 145 -7.71 -0.41 -6.97
N TYR A 146 -6.59 -1.06 -6.70
CA TYR A 146 -5.53 -0.51 -5.86
C TYR A 146 -4.52 0.34 -6.64
N SER A 147 -4.72 0.58 -7.93
CA SER A 147 -3.87 1.48 -8.71
C SER A 147 -4.03 2.93 -8.23
N ASN A 148 -2.91 3.65 -8.15
CA ASN A 148 -2.88 5.06 -7.75
C ASN A 148 -3.50 5.36 -6.36
N GLN A 149 -3.61 4.38 -5.49
CA GLN A 149 -4.07 4.52 -4.11
C GLN A 149 -2.95 4.20 -3.12
N SER A 150 -2.87 4.96 -2.03
CA SER A 150 -2.05 4.61 -0.87
C SER A 150 -2.69 3.43 -0.12
N TRP A 151 -1.89 2.71 0.66
CA TRP A 151 -2.43 1.63 1.50
C TRP A 151 -3.44 2.16 2.54
N GLN A 152 -3.28 3.42 2.99
CA GLN A 152 -4.19 4.07 3.92
C GLN A 152 -5.57 4.31 3.29
N GLU A 153 -5.61 4.78 2.03
CA GLU A 153 -6.87 4.96 1.30
C GLU A 153 -7.59 3.63 1.11
N ILE A 154 -6.85 2.59 0.73
CA ILE A 154 -7.39 1.22 0.59
C ILE A 154 -7.85 0.68 1.95
N ALA A 155 -7.11 0.92 3.04
CA ALA A 155 -7.51 0.51 4.39
C ALA A 155 -8.81 1.18 4.83
N ILE A 156 -9.01 2.47 4.50
CA ILE A 156 -10.26 3.19 4.77
C ILE A 156 -11.41 2.61 3.95
N GLU A 157 -11.20 2.35 2.66
CA GLU A 157 -12.21 1.75 1.77
C GLU A 157 -12.64 0.37 2.28
N LEU A 158 -11.67 -0.52 2.53
CA LEU A 158 -11.92 -1.85 3.08
C LEU A 158 -12.54 -1.77 4.49
N GLY A 159 -12.06 -0.88 5.35
CA GLY A 159 -12.64 -0.66 6.67
C GLY A 159 -14.12 -0.34 6.61
N LYS A 160 -14.52 0.58 5.71
CA LYS A 160 -15.93 0.91 5.49
C LYS A 160 -16.74 -0.27 4.96
N ALA A 161 -16.20 -1.04 4.03
CA ALA A 161 -16.89 -2.20 3.47
C ALA A 161 -17.08 -3.31 4.51
N LEU A 162 -16.10 -3.51 5.39
CA LEU A 162 -16.03 -4.62 6.34
C LEU A 162 -16.55 -4.30 7.74
N GLY A 163 -16.93 -3.03 8.02
CA GLY A 163 -17.28 -2.60 9.38
C GLY A 163 -16.09 -2.62 10.34
N LEU A 164 -14.92 -2.18 9.83
CA LEU A 164 -13.63 -2.14 10.52
C LEU A 164 -13.04 -0.72 10.47
N GLU A 165 -13.89 0.31 10.49
CA GLU A 165 -13.47 1.70 10.37
C GLU A 165 -12.52 2.11 11.51
N LYS A 166 -12.77 1.62 12.73
CA LYS A 166 -11.93 1.91 13.90
C LYS A 166 -10.56 1.24 13.78
N GLU A 167 -10.55 -0.01 13.36
CA GLU A 167 -9.33 -0.80 13.17
C GLU A 167 -8.46 -0.19 12.06
N ALA A 168 -9.08 0.24 10.96
CA ALA A 168 -8.40 0.94 9.88
C ALA A 168 -7.79 2.27 10.37
N ALA A 169 -8.57 3.11 11.05
CA ALA A 169 -8.08 4.37 11.62
C ALA A 169 -6.96 4.14 12.64
N ALA A 170 -7.10 3.15 13.51
CA ALA A 170 -6.07 2.80 14.50
C ALA A 170 -4.78 2.30 13.84
N SER A 171 -4.89 1.50 12.77
CA SER A 171 -3.73 1.00 12.03
C SER A 171 -2.97 2.14 11.34
N ILE A 172 -3.69 3.05 10.69
CA ILE A 172 -3.11 4.24 10.06
C ILE A 172 -2.41 5.10 11.12
N ALA A 173 -3.07 5.40 12.23
CA ALA A 173 -2.49 6.21 13.31
C ALA A 173 -1.21 5.57 13.90
N ARG A 174 -1.18 4.25 14.08
CA ARG A 174 0.02 3.53 14.53
C ARG A 174 1.16 3.65 13.53
N PHE A 175 0.86 3.56 12.24
CA PHE A 175 1.85 3.71 11.17
C PHE A 175 2.43 5.12 11.12
N ASP A 176 1.57 6.13 11.16
CA ASP A 176 1.97 7.54 11.10
C ASP A 176 2.82 7.92 12.32
N ALA A 177 2.44 7.46 13.51
CA ALA A 177 3.23 7.64 14.73
C ALA A 177 4.61 6.96 14.62
N TYR A 178 4.66 5.76 14.05
CA TYR A 178 5.92 5.05 13.81
C TYR A 178 6.85 5.81 12.86
N ALA A 179 6.31 6.31 11.74
CA ALA A 179 7.07 7.12 10.79
C ALA A 179 7.57 8.43 11.44
N ALA A 180 6.71 9.09 12.22
CA ALA A 180 7.08 10.33 12.92
C ALA A 180 8.19 10.13 13.97
N GLU A 181 8.17 9.02 14.71
CA GLU A 181 9.25 8.68 15.63
C GLU A 181 10.57 8.37 14.90
N ALA A 182 10.51 7.59 13.83
CA ALA A 182 11.67 7.28 13.01
C ALA A 182 12.30 8.56 12.41
N ALA A 183 11.48 9.49 11.93
CA ALA A 183 11.92 10.75 11.35
C ALA A 183 12.80 11.58 12.32
N LYS A 184 12.57 11.47 13.63
CA LYS A 184 13.39 12.16 14.66
C LYS A 184 14.82 11.62 14.75
N THR A 185 15.05 10.38 14.32
CA THR A 185 16.35 9.69 14.38
C THR A 185 17.14 9.80 13.09
N ILE A 186 16.52 10.27 12.03
CA ILE A 186 17.08 10.39 10.68
C ILE A 186 17.78 11.75 10.54
N LYS A 187 18.95 11.73 9.91
CA LYS A 187 19.61 12.94 9.39
C LYS A 187 19.47 12.99 7.88
N PRO A 188 18.45 13.68 7.35
CA PRO A 188 18.23 13.74 5.92
C PRO A 188 19.45 14.29 5.16
N PRO A 189 19.76 13.80 3.94
CA PRO A 189 20.75 14.43 3.08
C PRO A 189 20.39 15.90 2.79
N ALA A 190 21.41 16.73 2.58
CA ALA A 190 21.20 18.17 2.27
C ALA A 190 20.42 18.39 0.97
N GLY A 191 20.69 17.55 -0.03
CA GLY A 191 20.03 17.58 -1.34
C GLY A 191 18.90 16.58 -1.48
N PRO A 192 18.20 16.59 -2.64
CA PRO A 192 17.19 15.61 -2.95
C PRO A 192 17.76 14.20 -3.12
N VAL A 193 16.92 13.20 -2.93
CA VAL A 193 17.23 11.78 -3.14
C VAL A 193 16.42 11.24 -4.31
N SER A 194 16.93 10.23 -5.02
CA SER A 194 16.18 9.50 -6.03
C SER A 194 15.86 8.08 -5.54
N ILE A 195 14.68 7.58 -5.91
CA ILE A 195 14.33 6.17 -5.78
C ILE A 195 14.57 5.52 -7.13
N VAL A 196 15.40 4.50 -7.19
CA VAL A 196 15.79 3.85 -8.45
C VAL A 196 15.48 2.35 -8.36
N ALA A 197 14.70 1.86 -9.32
CA ALA A 197 14.62 0.42 -9.59
C ALA A 197 15.77 0.08 -10.55
N TYR A 198 16.74 -0.67 -10.04
CA TYR A 198 17.94 -0.99 -10.77
C TYR A 198 17.97 -2.47 -11.12
N ASP A 199 17.99 -2.75 -12.42
CA ASP A 199 18.08 -4.10 -13.02
C ASP A 199 17.02 -5.10 -12.50
N ILE A 200 15.82 -4.63 -12.24
CA ILE A 200 14.71 -5.50 -11.84
C ILE A 200 14.14 -6.18 -13.10
N GLY A 201 14.50 -7.44 -13.34
CA GLY A 201 14.12 -8.16 -14.56
C GLY A 201 14.58 -7.43 -15.81
N SER A 202 15.82 -6.95 -15.84
CA SER A 202 16.42 -6.16 -16.93
C SER A 202 15.70 -4.82 -17.20
N THR A 203 14.97 -4.30 -16.23
CA THR A 203 14.30 -3.00 -16.32
C THR A 203 14.91 -1.98 -15.37
N TYR A 204 14.82 -0.70 -15.76
CA TYR A 204 15.30 0.44 -14.99
C TYR A 204 14.18 1.47 -14.88
N SER A 205 13.99 2.05 -13.71
CA SER A 205 13.00 3.11 -13.54
C SER A 205 13.35 4.03 -12.37
N VAL A 206 12.75 5.23 -12.37
CA VAL A 206 12.88 6.21 -11.31
C VAL A 206 11.52 6.40 -10.66
N GLY A 207 11.48 6.33 -9.33
CA GLY A 207 10.27 6.56 -8.54
C GLY A 207 9.84 8.02 -8.61
N ARG A 208 8.54 8.23 -8.74
CA ARG A 208 7.94 9.56 -8.69
C ARG A 208 7.85 10.03 -7.24
N PRO A 209 7.95 11.35 -6.97
CA PRO A 209 7.71 11.90 -5.64
C PRO A 209 6.32 11.55 -5.08
N GLU A 210 5.32 11.42 -5.96
CA GLU A 210 3.93 11.09 -5.63
C GLU A 210 3.69 9.59 -5.45
N SER A 211 4.67 8.73 -5.75
CA SER A 211 4.56 7.29 -5.48
C SER A 211 4.44 7.02 -3.99
N PRO A 212 3.82 5.90 -3.56
CA PRO A 212 3.76 5.53 -2.14
C PRO A 212 5.13 5.52 -1.46
N GLN A 213 6.17 5.06 -2.15
CA GLN A 213 7.55 5.09 -1.66
C GLN A 213 8.07 6.53 -1.54
N GLY A 214 7.79 7.38 -2.53
CA GLY A 214 8.17 8.79 -2.51
C GLY A 214 7.51 9.55 -1.36
N GLN A 215 6.22 9.36 -1.17
CA GLN A 215 5.47 9.96 -0.08
C GLN A 215 6.01 9.50 1.29
N LEU A 216 6.34 8.21 1.43
CA LEU A 216 6.92 7.69 2.66
C LEU A 216 8.29 8.32 2.97
N LEU A 217 9.18 8.44 1.99
CA LEU A 217 10.45 9.14 2.18
C LEU A 217 10.24 10.62 2.56
N GLN A 218 9.25 11.28 1.97
CA GLN A 218 8.91 12.67 2.31
C GLN A 218 8.37 12.80 3.74
N ALA A 219 7.57 11.84 4.19
CA ALA A 219 7.10 11.78 5.58
C ALA A 219 8.27 11.61 6.59
N LEU A 220 9.37 11.00 6.15
CA LEU A 220 10.62 10.90 6.91
C LEU A 220 11.53 12.14 6.80
N GLY A 221 11.07 13.20 6.15
CA GLY A 221 11.80 14.47 6.02
C GLY A 221 12.76 14.55 4.83
N LEU A 222 12.76 13.58 3.91
CA LEU A 222 13.60 13.61 2.72
C LEU A 222 12.91 14.37 1.59
N LYS A 223 13.71 15.00 0.70
CA LYS A 223 13.24 15.60 -0.54
C LYS A 223 13.42 14.58 -1.66
N VAL A 224 12.34 14.11 -2.26
CA VAL A 224 12.40 13.12 -3.34
C VAL A 224 12.39 13.83 -4.69
N ALA A 225 13.38 13.52 -5.55
CA ALA A 225 13.42 13.93 -6.94
C ALA A 225 12.91 12.82 -7.84
N GLY A 226 12.02 13.16 -8.76
CA GLY A 226 11.61 12.29 -9.86
C GLY A 226 12.60 12.30 -11.02
N LEU A 227 12.16 11.74 -12.15
CA LEU A 227 12.94 11.77 -13.39
C LEU A 227 13.13 13.21 -13.89
N PRO A 228 14.35 13.61 -14.31
CA PRO A 228 14.58 14.90 -14.96
C PRO A 228 13.65 15.13 -16.15
N GLU A 229 13.21 16.37 -16.32
CA GLU A 229 12.16 16.71 -17.29
C GLU A 229 12.60 16.42 -18.74
N GLU A 230 13.88 16.57 -19.01
CA GLU A 230 14.49 16.34 -20.32
C GLU A 230 14.41 14.87 -20.77
N LEU A 231 14.25 13.95 -19.80
CA LEU A 231 14.13 12.52 -20.07
C LEU A 231 12.68 12.06 -20.22
N ARG A 232 11.70 12.87 -19.85
CA ARG A 232 10.28 12.50 -19.91
C ARG A 232 9.77 12.08 -21.29
N PRO A 233 10.25 12.68 -22.43
CA PRO A 233 9.89 12.20 -23.76
C PRO A 233 10.36 10.77 -24.06
N GLN A 234 11.32 10.23 -23.30
CA GLN A 234 11.92 8.91 -23.49
C GLN A 234 11.32 7.83 -22.56
N ILE A 235 10.27 8.17 -21.80
CA ILE A 235 9.60 7.24 -20.90
C ILE A 235 8.88 6.17 -21.73
N THR A 236 9.23 4.91 -21.47
CA THR A 236 8.62 3.76 -22.15
C THR A 236 7.31 3.30 -21.48
N ARG A 237 7.20 3.51 -20.18
CA ARG A 237 6.01 3.18 -19.37
C ARG A 237 5.96 4.11 -18.16
N ARG A 238 4.75 4.54 -17.79
CA ARG A 238 4.51 5.37 -16.61
C ARG A 238 3.53 4.69 -15.66
N SER A 239 3.92 4.66 -14.39
CA SER A 239 3.07 4.28 -13.24
C SER A 239 3.54 5.11 -12.03
N ASP A 240 3.63 4.55 -10.84
CA ASP A 240 4.38 5.13 -9.71
C ASP A 240 5.88 5.29 -10.01
N PHE A 241 6.36 4.57 -11.04
CA PHE A 241 7.73 4.60 -11.54
C PHE A 241 7.74 4.92 -13.03
N GLU A 242 8.72 5.73 -13.44
CA GLU A 242 8.95 6.12 -14.82
C GLU A 242 10.07 5.26 -15.41
N PHE A 243 9.70 4.38 -16.37
CA PHE A 243 10.61 3.39 -16.96
C PHE A 243 11.47 4.03 -18.04
N ILE A 244 12.77 3.74 -17.99
CA ILE A 244 13.79 4.27 -18.89
C ILE A 244 14.68 3.14 -19.41
N SER A 245 15.41 3.40 -20.47
CA SER A 245 16.47 2.50 -20.92
C SER A 245 17.72 2.60 -20.04
N ARG A 246 18.59 1.58 -20.10
CA ARG A 246 19.84 1.57 -19.33
C ARG A 246 20.76 2.72 -19.72
N GLU A 247 20.79 3.10 -21.00
CA GLU A 247 21.62 4.20 -21.52
C GLU A 247 21.24 5.55 -20.89
N ASN A 248 19.97 5.71 -20.51
CA ASN A 248 19.48 6.94 -19.89
C ASN A 248 19.67 6.96 -18.36
N LEU A 249 20.05 5.85 -17.76
CA LEU A 249 20.22 5.75 -16.31
C LEU A 249 21.21 6.78 -15.73
N PRO A 250 22.38 7.08 -16.36
CA PRO A 250 23.27 8.13 -15.86
C PRO A 250 22.66 9.53 -15.88
N ALA A 251 21.83 9.82 -16.87
CA ALA A 251 21.14 11.10 -16.95
C ALA A 251 19.97 11.19 -15.97
N ALA A 252 19.36 10.06 -15.62
CA ALA A 252 18.26 9.97 -14.67
C ALA A 252 18.73 10.09 -13.21
N VAL A 253 19.95 9.59 -12.89
CA VAL A 253 20.51 9.58 -11.53
C VAL A 253 21.40 10.81 -11.36
N GLN A 254 20.79 11.96 -11.04
CA GLN A 254 21.52 13.22 -10.84
C GLN A 254 21.66 13.63 -9.36
N THR A 255 20.99 12.95 -8.45
CA THR A 255 21.02 13.24 -7.02
C THR A 255 22.32 12.73 -6.36
N GLU A 256 22.63 13.29 -5.21
CA GLU A 256 23.80 12.86 -4.42
C GLU A 256 23.54 11.59 -3.60
N SER A 257 22.27 11.26 -3.38
CA SER A 257 21.84 10.07 -2.64
C SER A 257 20.79 9.30 -3.44
N VAL A 258 20.90 7.97 -3.44
CA VAL A 258 20.01 7.05 -4.15
C VAL A 258 19.50 5.98 -3.20
N PHE A 259 18.21 5.71 -3.25
CA PHE A 259 17.58 4.57 -2.61
C PHE A 259 17.18 3.54 -3.67
N LEU A 260 17.62 2.30 -3.50
CA LEU A 260 17.33 1.22 -4.44
C LEU A 260 16.01 0.51 -4.04
N LEU A 261 15.01 0.62 -4.91
CA LEU A 261 13.75 -0.11 -4.80
C LEU A 261 14.02 -1.62 -4.86
N ARG A 262 13.43 -2.39 -3.95
CA ARG A 262 13.68 -3.83 -3.77
C ARG A 262 15.16 -4.17 -3.53
N GLY A 263 15.98 -3.16 -3.33
CA GLY A 263 17.42 -3.30 -3.21
C GLY A 263 17.83 -4.01 -1.92
N THR A 264 18.88 -4.81 -2.05
CA THR A 264 19.66 -5.43 -0.98
C THR A 264 21.08 -4.86 -1.01
N GLU A 265 21.92 -5.21 -0.05
CA GLU A 265 23.35 -4.84 -0.07
C GLU A 265 24.09 -5.36 -1.31
N LYS A 266 23.64 -6.49 -1.87
CA LYS A 266 24.15 -7.01 -3.15
C LYS A 266 23.84 -6.06 -4.32
N ASP A 267 22.64 -5.51 -4.35
CA ASP A 267 22.21 -4.59 -5.40
C ASP A 267 22.91 -3.24 -5.26
N VAL A 268 23.13 -2.79 -4.02
CA VAL A 268 23.96 -1.61 -3.75
C VAL A 268 25.38 -1.81 -4.28
N ALA A 269 26.01 -2.96 -4.00
CA ALA A 269 27.35 -3.26 -4.51
C ALA A 269 27.39 -3.29 -6.05
N ALA A 270 26.37 -3.88 -6.69
CA ALA A 270 26.26 -3.90 -8.15
C ALA A 270 26.08 -2.50 -8.75
N PHE A 271 25.21 -1.67 -8.15
CA PHE A 271 25.01 -0.28 -8.56
C PHE A 271 26.30 0.56 -8.45
N LEU A 272 27.02 0.41 -7.35
CA LEU A 272 28.28 1.12 -7.11
C LEU A 272 29.43 0.68 -8.06
N ALA A 273 29.38 -0.56 -8.55
CA ALA A 273 30.36 -1.13 -9.48
C ALA A 273 30.01 -0.90 -10.95
N ASP A 274 28.81 -0.38 -11.27
CA ASP A 274 28.38 -0.19 -12.67
C ASP A 274 29.20 0.95 -13.33
N PRO A 275 29.99 0.63 -14.38
CA PRO A 275 30.82 1.63 -15.06
C PRO A 275 30.01 2.77 -15.66
N VAL A 276 28.75 2.53 -16.04
CA VAL A 276 27.84 3.54 -16.59
C VAL A 276 27.52 4.62 -15.56
N LEU A 277 27.52 4.26 -14.27
CA LEU A 277 27.19 5.14 -13.14
C LEU A 277 28.44 5.71 -12.42
N ALA A 278 29.64 5.29 -12.77
CA ALA A 278 30.88 5.62 -12.06
C ALA A 278 31.09 7.14 -11.84
N ASN A 279 30.55 7.98 -12.74
CA ASN A 279 30.67 9.43 -12.65
C ASN A 279 29.53 10.11 -11.86
N ARG A 280 28.53 9.38 -11.36
CA ARG A 280 27.44 9.96 -10.57
C ARG A 280 27.90 10.30 -9.16
N ALA A 281 27.37 11.41 -8.60
CA ALA A 281 27.73 11.89 -7.27
C ALA A 281 27.39 10.82 -6.20
N ALA A 282 26.23 10.21 -6.29
CA ALA A 282 25.83 9.15 -5.38
C ALA A 282 26.83 7.97 -5.33
N VAL A 283 27.38 7.59 -6.49
CA VAL A 283 28.38 6.51 -6.58
C VAL A 283 29.72 6.96 -6.01
N LYS A 284 30.22 8.14 -6.38
CA LYS A 284 31.48 8.70 -5.90
C LYS A 284 31.48 8.87 -4.37
N ASN A 285 30.35 9.33 -3.82
CA ASN A 285 30.18 9.58 -2.40
C ASN A 285 29.70 8.32 -1.63
N ARG A 286 29.46 7.20 -2.34
CA ARG A 286 28.91 5.95 -1.80
C ARG A 286 27.60 6.15 -1.03
N GLN A 287 26.75 7.08 -1.49
CA GLN A 287 25.45 7.39 -0.91
C GLN A 287 24.33 6.64 -1.65
N VAL A 288 24.44 5.32 -1.66
CA VAL A 288 23.48 4.40 -2.27
C VAL A 288 23.00 3.44 -1.17
N TYR A 289 21.70 3.37 -0.98
CA TYR A 289 21.07 2.68 0.14
C TYR A 289 20.00 1.71 -0.32
N PRO A 290 19.86 0.54 0.28
CA PRO A 290 18.79 -0.40 -0.05
C PRO A 290 17.49 0.01 0.67
N LEU A 291 16.33 -0.15 0.00
CA LEU A 291 15.01 -0.04 0.64
C LEU A 291 14.45 -1.38 1.12
N GLY A 292 15.16 -2.46 0.86
CA GLY A 292 14.72 -3.81 1.18
C GLY A 292 13.80 -4.43 0.13
N PRO A 293 13.72 -5.78 0.10
CA PRO A 293 12.96 -6.51 -0.92
C PRO A 293 11.48 -6.18 -0.96
N SER A 294 10.85 -5.91 0.19
CA SER A 294 9.43 -5.63 0.32
C SER A 294 9.01 -4.23 -0.14
N SER A 295 9.96 -3.33 -0.43
CA SER A 295 9.66 -1.93 -0.79
C SER A 295 8.96 -1.75 -2.15
N PHE A 296 8.79 -2.82 -2.94
CA PHE A 296 8.12 -2.76 -4.24
C PHE A 296 6.63 -2.40 -4.14
N ARG A 297 5.98 -2.73 -3.03
CA ARG A 297 4.61 -2.38 -2.70
C ARG A 297 4.51 -1.97 -1.24
N ILE A 298 3.95 -0.79 -1.00
CA ILE A 298 3.79 -0.28 0.35
C ILE A 298 2.44 -0.71 0.90
N ASP A 299 2.49 -1.47 1.99
CA ASP A 299 1.42 -1.73 2.93
C ASP A 299 1.90 -1.35 4.34
N TYR A 300 1.12 -1.65 5.36
CA TYR A 300 1.48 -1.38 6.76
C TYR A 300 2.82 -2.00 7.17
N TYR A 301 3.06 -3.25 6.76
CA TYR A 301 4.24 -4.02 7.18
C TYR A 301 5.47 -3.64 6.36
N SER A 302 5.35 -3.64 5.03
CA SER A 302 6.46 -3.26 4.14
C SER A 302 6.87 -1.81 4.30
N GLY A 303 5.91 -0.92 4.55
CA GLY A 303 6.19 0.48 4.84
C GLY A 303 7.01 0.64 6.11
N ARG A 304 6.73 -0.11 7.18
CA ARG A 304 7.54 -0.13 8.41
C ARG A 304 8.95 -0.66 8.15
N GLN A 305 9.09 -1.76 7.40
CA GLN A 305 10.41 -2.28 7.01
C GLN A 305 11.21 -1.25 6.20
N MET A 306 10.55 -0.51 5.30
CA MET A 306 11.21 0.55 4.54
C MET A 306 11.61 1.72 5.44
N ILE A 307 10.79 2.12 6.42
CA ILE A 307 11.14 3.13 7.42
C ILE A 307 12.39 2.71 8.20
N ASP A 308 12.45 1.45 8.64
CA ASP A 308 13.61 0.91 9.39
C ASP A 308 14.89 0.93 8.53
N ALA A 309 14.78 0.53 7.26
CA ALA A 309 15.91 0.57 6.32
C ALA A 309 16.45 1.99 6.14
N VAL A 310 15.56 2.98 5.96
CA VAL A 310 15.93 4.39 5.83
C VAL A 310 16.53 4.94 7.14
N ALA A 311 15.93 4.62 8.29
CA ALA A 311 16.43 5.04 9.59
C ALA A 311 17.81 4.45 9.88
N GLN A 312 18.06 3.20 9.51
CA GLN A 312 19.37 2.57 9.63
C GLN A 312 20.40 3.24 8.71
N ALA A 313 20.04 3.51 7.46
CA ALA A 313 20.93 4.11 6.45
C ALA A 313 21.32 5.56 6.78
N LEU A 314 20.40 6.33 7.37
CA LEU A 314 20.56 7.76 7.64
C LEU A 314 20.59 8.10 9.13
N LYS A 315 20.99 7.15 9.98
CA LYS A 315 21.04 7.34 11.42
C LYS A 315 21.94 8.54 11.77
N ALA A 316 21.40 9.44 12.59
CA ALA A 316 22.21 10.50 13.19
C ALA A 316 23.36 9.90 14.03
N PRO A 317 24.58 10.47 13.97
CA PRO A 317 25.73 9.99 14.72
C PRO A 317 25.53 10.09 16.25
#